data_3ccc0dd6f1b4bd1db4358958f80a9d49
#
_entry.id   3ccc0dd6f1b4bd1db4358958f80a9d49
#
_cell.length_a   1.000
_cell.length_b   1.000
_cell.length_c   1.000
_cell.angle_alpha   90.00
_cell.angle_beta   90.00
_cell.angle_gamma   90.00
#
_symmetry.space_group_name_H-M   'P 1'
#
loop_
_entity.id
_entity.type
_entity.pdbx_description
1 polymer ?
#
loop_
_entity_poly.entity_id
_entity_poly.type
_entity_poly.pdbx_seq_one_letter_code
_entity_poly.pdbx_strand_id
1 'polypeptide(L)'
;MRKIEERYYFAYGSNMNLGQMRFRCPDAEVVRNVRLEDYRLAFRGRAPGNGVATVLPEKGSCVDGVLWKITEACEKNLDFYEGFPNFYGKETIQVKNQAGALREVFVYTMNSPHKDVPARPSKFYLDGILEGCLENGLPTKAVMDAVKRTRQEMKKAEKQYTR
;
A
#
# COMPACT_ATOMS: atom_id res chain seq x y z
N MET A 1 -32.18 -6.46 13.49
CA MET A 1 -31.23 -5.42 13.05
C MET A 1 -29.96 -6.07 12.57
N ARG A 2 -29.55 -5.78 11.34
CA ARG A 2 -28.25 -6.20 10.85
C ARG A 2 -27.17 -5.38 11.56
N LYS A 3 -26.22 -6.05 12.19
CA LYS A 3 -25.00 -5.40 12.64
C LYS A 3 -24.25 -4.90 11.40
N ILE A 4 -23.95 -3.60 11.36
CA ILE A 4 -23.02 -3.07 10.38
C ILE A 4 -21.65 -3.63 10.77
N GLU A 5 -21.14 -4.57 9.99
CA GLU A 5 -19.80 -5.09 10.22
C GLU A 5 -18.79 -3.99 9.92
N GLU A 6 -18.07 -3.54 10.95
CA GLU A 6 -16.97 -2.62 10.80
C GLU A 6 -15.80 -3.36 10.19
N ARG A 7 -15.30 -2.85 9.04
CA ARG A 7 -14.12 -3.39 8.39
C ARG A 7 -12.96 -2.44 8.60
N TYR A 8 -11.79 -2.99 8.88
CA TYR A 8 -10.57 -2.23 9.06
C TYR A 8 -9.58 -2.57 7.97
N TYR A 9 -9.07 -1.53 7.32
CA TYR A 9 -8.22 -1.61 6.13
C TYR A 9 -6.91 -0.86 6.35
N PHE A 10 -5.80 -1.50 6.03
CA PHE A 10 -4.46 -0.92 6.13
C PHE A 10 -4.05 -0.37 4.77
N ALA A 11 -3.85 0.95 4.69
CA ALA A 11 -3.39 1.65 3.50
C ALA A 11 -1.93 2.06 3.67
N TYR A 12 -1.10 1.68 2.71
CA TYR A 12 0.34 1.98 2.73
C TYR A 12 0.81 2.75 1.47
N GLY A 13 -0.07 2.96 0.51
CA GLY A 13 0.21 3.62 -0.77
C GLY A 13 -0.71 4.80 -1.03
N SER A 14 -1.28 4.87 -2.23
CA SER A 14 -2.11 6.01 -2.64
C SER A 14 -3.33 6.25 -1.76
N ASN A 15 -3.84 5.21 -1.11
CA ASN A 15 -5.01 5.32 -0.23
C ASN A 15 -4.69 5.91 1.15
N MET A 16 -3.45 6.27 1.42
CA MET A 16 -3.10 7.15 2.54
C MET A 16 -3.53 8.59 2.28
N ASN A 17 -3.65 8.97 1.01
CA ASN A 17 -4.02 10.32 0.60
C ASN A 17 -5.50 10.58 0.93
N LEU A 18 -5.75 11.57 1.77
CA LEU A 18 -7.09 11.86 2.28
C LEU A 18 -8.05 12.27 1.16
N GLY A 19 -7.58 13.08 0.21
CA GLY A 19 -8.39 13.52 -0.93
C GLY A 19 -8.77 12.38 -1.86
N GLN A 20 -7.81 11.52 -2.19
CA GLN A 20 -8.04 10.35 -3.04
C GLN A 20 -9.01 9.38 -2.36
N MET A 21 -8.81 9.14 -1.07
CA MET A 21 -9.67 8.22 -0.33
C MET A 21 -11.08 8.76 -0.19
N ARG A 22 -11.25 10.07 0.01
CA ARG A 22 -12.57 10.71 0.05
C ARG A 22 -13.34 10.50 -1.25
N PHE A 23 -12.64 10.53 -2.37
CA PHE A 23 -13.24 10.29 -3.68
C PHE A 23 -13.63 8.82 -3.87
N ARG A 24 -12.73 7.88 -3.50
CA ARG A 24 -12.96 6.43 -3.67
C ARG A 24 -13.95 5.88 -2.65
N CYS A 25 -13.90 6.39 -1.44
CA CYS A 25 -14.63 5.87 -0.29
C CYS A 25 -15.09 7.01 0.61
N PRO A 26 -16.20 7.71 0.25
CA PRO A 26 -16.67 8.85 1.04
C PRO A 26 -16.97 8.52 2.50
N ASP A 27 -17.34 7.26 2.79
CA ASP A 27 -17.72 6.82 4.14
C ASP A 27 -16.53 6.36 4.98
N ALA A 28 -15.32 6.36 4.43
CA ALA A 28 -14.13 5.90 5.16
C ALA A 28 -13.71 6.92 6.23
N GLU A 29 -13.28 6.40 7.38
CA GLU A 29 -12.80 7.21 8.50
C GLU A 29 -11.38 6.81 8.85
N VAL A 30 -10.49 7.78 9.03
CA VAL A 30 -9.15 7.54 9.56
C VAL A 30 -9.25 7.17 11.03
N VAL A 31 -8.65 6.03 11.40
CA VAL A 31 -8.60 5.60 12.79
C VAL A 31 -7.29 6.10 13.43
N ARG A 32 -6.15 5.71 12.86
CA ARG A 32 -4.81 6.10 13.33
C ARG A 32 -3.73 5.62 12.37
N ASN A 33 -2.51 6.06 12.61
CA ASN A 33 -1.33 5.47 11.97
C ASN A 33 -0.97 4.16 12.67
N VAL A 34 -0.58 3.17 11.88
CA VAL A 34 -0.18 1.84 12.36
C VAL A 34 1.02 1.34 11.56
N ARG A 35 1.63 0.27 12.04
CA ARG A 35 2.83 -0.33 11.45
C ARG A 35 2.61 -1.81 11.16
N LEU A 36 3.00 -2.23 9.96
CA LEU A 36 3.06 -3.63 9.56
C LEU A 36 4.51 -4.11 9.69
N GLU A 37 4.77 -5.03 10.59
CA GLU A 37 6.12 -5.58 10.82
C GLU A 37 6.41 -6.75 9.87
N ASP A 38 7.69 -6.96 9.57
CA ASP A 38 8.21 -8.04 8.73
C ASP A 38 7.75 -7.98 7.27
N TYR A 39 7.51 -6.77 6.80
CA TYR A 39 7.24 -6.44 5.40
C TYR A 39 8.04 -5.20 5.01
N ARG A 40 8.30 -5.05 3.72
CA ARG A 40 8.87 -3.83 3.15
C ARG A 40 7.96 -3.27 2.06
N LEU A 41 8.00 -1.98 1.87
CA LEU A 41 7.33 -1.29 0.77
C LEU A 41 8.15 -1.49 -0.51
N ALA A 42 7.47 -1.77 -1.62
CA ALA A 42 8.10 -1.90 -2.92
C ALA A 42 7.19 -1.33 -4.00
N PHE A 43 7.79 -0.96 -5.13
CA PHE A 43 7.05 -0.54 -6.33
C PHE A 43 7.24 -1.60 -7.41
N ARG A 44 6.13 -2.11 -7.92
CA ARG A 44 6.08 -3.23 -8.86
C ARG A 44 5.01 -2.97 -9.91
N GLY A 45 5.04 -3.70 -11.02
CA GLY A 45 3.98 -3.61 -12.00
C GLY A 45 4.35 -4.00 -13.40
N ARG A 46 3.47 -3.62 -14.35
CA ARG A 46 3.56 -4.07 -15.74
C ARG A 46 4.58 -3.31 -16.57
N ALA A 47 4.76 -2.01 -16.31
CA ALA A 47 5.58 -1.16 -17.17
C ALA A 47 6.51 -0.28 -16.34
N PRO A 48 7.77 -0.10 -16.78
CA PRO A 48 8.68 0.87 -16.15
C PRO A 48 8.06 2.27 -16.15
N GLY A 49 8.16 2.98 -15.03
CA GLY A 49 7.58 4.31 -14.89
C GLY A 49 6.10 4.34 -14.49
N ASN A 50 5.45 3.19 -14.42
CA ASN A 50 4.06 3.06 -14.00
C ASN A 50 3.89 2.02 -12.89
N GLY A 51 4.92 1.81 -12.09
CA GLY A 51 4.85 0.94 -10.94
C GLY A 51 3.93 1.49 -9.86
N VAL A 52 3.31 0.59 -9.12
CA VAL A 52 2.44 0.92 -8.01
C VAL A 52 2.91 0.19 -6.75
N ALA A 53 2.47 0.69 -5.59
CA ALA A 53 2.95 0.21 -4.31
C ALA A 53 2.39 -1.19 -3.97
N THR A 54 3.24 -2.01 -3.39
CA THR A 54 2.85 -3.25 -2.73
C THR A 54 3.76 -3.46 -1.51
N VAL A 55 3.41 -4.42 -0.68
CA VAL A 55 4.27 -4.84 0.44
C VAL A 55 4.73 -6.27 0.19
N LEU A 56 5.99 -6.52 0.47
CA LEU A 56 6.63 -7.83 0.29
C LEU A 56 7.18 -8.30 1.64
N PRO A 57 7.08 -9.60 1.96
CA PRO A 57 7.65 -10.10 3.20
C PRO A 57 9.16 -9.82 3.28
N GLU A 58 9.59 -9.27 4.41
CA GLU A 58 11.01 -9.06 4.69
C GLU A 58 11.19 -8.96 6.20
N LYS A 59 11.76 -10.02 6.79
CA LYS A 59 12.00 -10.09 8.23
C LYS A 59 12.87 -8.92 8.70
N GLY A 60 12.43 -8.25 9.77
CA GLY A 60 13.15 -7.13 10.36
C GLY A 60 12.81 -5.77 9.77
N SER A 61 12.07 -5.73 8.65
CA SER A 61 11.59 -4.47 8.06
C SER A 61 10.19 -4.14 8.56
N CYS A 62 9.73 -2.93 8.30
CA CYS A 62 8.38 -2.53 8.64
C CYS A 62 7.84 -1.50 7.64
N VAL A 63 6.51 -1.39 7.59
CA VAL A 63 5.81 -0.44 6.72
C VAL A 63 4.85 0.36 7.58
N ASP A 64 5.03 1.67 7.59
CA ASP A 64 4.07 2.58 8.23
C ASP A 64 2.93 2.89 7.27
N GLY A 65 1.73 3.02 7.80
CA GLY A 65 0.57 3.36 7.01
C GLY A 65 -0.59 3.83 7.86
N VAL A 66 -1.74 3.94 7.22
CA VAL A 66 -2.96 4.49 7.82
C VAL A 66 -3.99 3.38 7.98
N LEU A 67 -4.57 3.30 9.17
CA LEU A 67 -5.68 2.40 9.44
C LEU A 67 -7.00 3.14 9.17
N TRP A 68 -7.79 2.58 8.26
CA TRP A 68 -9.11 3.10 7.91
C TRP A 68 -10.20 2.18 8.41
N LYS A 69 -11.27 2.78 8.92
CA LYS A 69 -12.53 2.09 9.17
C LYS A 69 -13.41 2.33 7.95
N ILE A 70 -13.88 1.25 7.33
CA ILE A 70 -14.61 1.32 6.07
C ILE A 70 -15.92 0.54 6.15
N THR A 71 -16.80 0.81 5.19
CA THR A 71 -18.07 0.08 5.00
C THR A 71 -17.88 -1.01 3.94
N GLU A 72 -18.85 -1.91 3.86
CA GLU A 72 -18.89 -2.93 2.79
C GLU A 72 -18.94 -2.29 1.39
N ALA A 73 -19.72 -1.23 1.23
CA ALA A 73 -19.80 -0.49 -0.03
C ALA A 73 -18.47 0.13 -0.41
N CYS A 74 -17.75 0.67 0.57
CA CYS A 74 -16.40 1.21 0.40
C CYS A 74 -15.43 0.11 -0.05
N GLU A 75 -15.49 -1.07 0.57
CA GLU A 75 -14.64 -2.20 0.20
C GLU A 75 -14.85 -2.61 -1.26
N LYS A 76 -16.10 -2.64 -1.73
CA LYS A 76 -16.40 -2.94 -3.13
C LYS A 76 -15.78 -1.93 -4.09
N ASN A 77 -15.81 -0.64 -3.75
CA ASN A 77 -15.17 0.40 -4.54
C ASN A 77 -13.66 0.23 -4.58
N LEU A 78 -13.06 -0.09 -3.44
CA LEU A 78 -11.61 -0.37 -3.36
C LEU A 78 -11.24 -1.60 -4.18
N ASP A 79 -12.03 -2.66 -4.09
CA ASP A 79 -11.80 -3.88 -4.88
C ASP A 79 -11.76 -3.58 -6.37
N PHE A 80 -12.68 -2.76 -6.84
CA PHE A 80 -12.72 -2.36 -8.25
C PHE A 80 -11.47 -1.54 -8.60
N TYR A 81 -11.13 -0.57 -7.77
CA TYR A 81 -9.97 0.30 -7.99
C TYR A 81 -8.66 -0.49 -8.02
N GLU A 82 -8.50 -1.46 -7.11
CA GLU A 82 -7.30 -2.27 -7.00
C GLU A 82 -7.22 -3.42 -8.03
N GLY A 83 -8.28 -3.64 -8.81
CA GLY A 83 -8.34 -4.78 -9.72
C GLY A 83 -8.36 -6.12 -9.00
N PHE A 84 -9.03 -6.17 -7.85
CA PHE A 84 -9.19 -7.39 -7.06
C PHE A 84 -10.17 -8.34 -7.78
N PRO A 85 -9.92 -9.65 -7.84
CA PRO A 85 -8.80 -10.39 -7.22
C PRO A 85 -7.58 -10.59 -8.13
N ASN A 86 -7.56 -10.02 -9.34
CA ASN A 86 -6.56 -10.36 -10.36
C ASN A 86 -5.24 -9.63 -10.17
N PHE A 87 -5.25 -8.29 -10.14
CA PHE A 87 -4.02 -7.50 -9.99
C PHE A 87 -3.55 -7.47 -8.53
N TYR A 88 -4.45 -7.12 -7.62
CA TYR A 88 -4.21 -7.25 -6.18
C TYR A 88 -5.08 -8.35 -5.60
N GLY A 89 -4.51 -9.11 -4.67
CA GLY A 89 -5.26 -9.98 -3.77
C GLY A 89 -5.47 -9.29 -2.42
N LYS A 90 -6.11 -9.99 -1.50
CA LYS A 90 -6.30 -9.54 -0.12
C LYS A 90 -5.67 -10.53 0.84
N GLU A 91 -5.04 -10.00 1.87
CA GLU A 91 -4.50 -10.79 2.96
C GLU A 91 -5.00 -10.23 4.28
N THR A 92 -5.19 -11.11 5.25
CA THR A 92 -5.44 -10.72 6.64
C THR A 92 -4.09 -10.65 7.35
N ILE A 93 -3.81 -9.51 7.96
CA ILE A 93 -2.56 -9.24 8.64
C ILE A 93 -2.82 -8.60 10.00
N GLN A 94 -1.78 -8.54 10.83
CA GLN A 94 -1.83 -7.81 12.08
C GLN A 94 -0.97 -6.57 11.97
N VAL A 95 -1.54 -5.42 12.35
CA VAL A 95 -0.83 -4.15 12.45
C VAL A 95 -0.72 -3.72 13.90
N LYS A 96 0.31 -2.95 14.20
CA LYS A 96 0.65 -2.52 15.55
C LYS A 96 0.47 -1.01 15.67
N ASN A 97 -0.21 -0.55 16.73
CA ASN A 97 -0.29 0.88 17.03
C ASN A 97 0.94 1.34 17.84
N GLN A 98 1.02 2.63 18.16
CA GLN A 98 2.15 3.20 18.90
C GLN A 98 2.30 2.62 20.31
N ALA A 99 1.20 2.17 20.92
CA ALA A 99 1.20 1.53 22.25
C ALA A 99 1.60 0.06 22.20
N GLY A 100 1.83 -0.49 20.99
CA GLY A 100 2.19 -1.89 20.80
C GLY A 100 1.01 -2.84 20.70
N ALA A 101 -0.23 -2.35 20.72
CA ALA A 101 -1.41 -3.20 20.57
C ALA A 101 -1.59 -3.66 19.14
N LEU A 102 -1.92 -4.94 18.95
CA LEU A 102 -2.12 -5.56 17.65
C LEU A 102 -3.60 -5.55 17.28
N ARG A 103 -3.86 -5.38 15.98
CA ARG A 103 -5.21 -5.49 15.41
C ARG A 103 -5.15 -6.24 14.08
N GLU A 104 -6.07 -7.19 13.91
CA GLU A 104 -6.24 -7.90 12.65
C GLU A 104 -7.01 -7.02 11.66
N VAL A 105 -6.46 -6.87 10.47
CA VAL A 105 -7.01 -6.01 9.40
C VAL A 105 -6.76 -6.67 8.06
N PHE A 106 -7.41 -6.17 6.99
CA PHE A 106 -7.07 -6.64 5.65
C PHE A 106 -6.19 -5.64 4.91
N VAL A 107 -5.43 -6.14 3.96
CA VAL A 107 -4.52 -5.37 3.11
C VAL A 107 -4.58 -5.91 1.69
N TYR A 108 -4.43 -5.02 0.71
CA TYR A 108 -4.24 -5.45 -0.68
C TYR A 108 -2.76 -5.71 -0.93
N THR A 109 -2.46 -6.85 -1.53
CA THR A 109 -1.10 -7.21 -1.93
C THR A 109 -1.09 -7.63 -3.39
N MET A 110 -0.08 -7.17 -4.14
CA MET A 110 0.00 -7.44 -5.57
C MET A 110 0.24 -8.92 -5.85
N ASN A 111 -0.42 -9.46 -6.87
CA ASN A 111 -0.26 -10.84 -7.28
C ASN A 111 0.88 -11.00 -8.30
N SER A 112 1.43 -12.23 -8.37
CA SER A 112 2.33 -12.59 -9.47
C SER A 112 1.55 -12.67 -10.79
N PRO A 113 2.18 -12.37 -11.94
CA PRO A 113 3.59 -12.07 -12.08
C PRO A 113 3.99 -10.62 -11.81
N HIS A 114 3.01 -9.73 -11.58
CA HIS A 114 3.26 -8.29 -11.45
C HIS A 114 4.15 -7.94 -10.26
N LYS A 115 3.95 -8.60 -9.13
CA LYS A 115 4.74 -8.34 -7.93
C LYS A 115 6.23 -8.67 -8.09
N ASP A 116 6.57 -9.45 -9.10
CA ASP A 116 7.95 -9.89 -9.36
C ASP A 116 8.70 -8.95 -10.31
N VAL A 117 8.02 -7.92 -10.84
CA VAL A 117 8.58 -6.98 -11.81
C VAL A 117 8.82 -5.62 -11.15
N PRO A 118 10.07 -5.28 -10.82
CA PRO A 118 10.37 -3.95 -10.29
C PRO A 118 10.00 -2.88 -11.30
N ALA A 119 9.24 -1.88 -10.87
CA ALA A 119 8.81 -0.79 -11.73
C ALA A 119 8.71 0.49 -10.91
N ARG A 120 9.50 1.51 -11.29
CA ARG A 120 9.43 2.80 -10.61
C ARG A 120 8.06 3.44 -10.82
N PRO A 121 7.54 4.16 -9.81
CA PRO A 121 6.26 4.84 -9.94
C PRO A 121 6.38 6.07 -10.85
N SER A 122 5.24 6.50 -11.41
CA SER A 122 5.17 7.80 -12.06
C SER A 122 5.28 8.90 -11.01
N LYS A 123 5.70 10.10 -11.46
CA LYS A 123 5.78 11.25 -10.55
C LYS A 123 4.43 11.58 -9.93
N PHE A 124 3.36 11.56 -10.72
CA PHE A 124 2.01 11.86 -10.27
C PHE A 124 1.57 10.91 -9.16
N TYR A 125 1.77 9.60 -9.36
CA TYR A 125 1.41 8.57 -8.39
C TYR A 125 2.22 8.72 -7.09
N LEU A 126 3.53 8.92 -7.23
CA LEU A 126 4.41 9.10 -6.07
C LEU A 126 4.07 10.35 -5.27
N ASP A 127 3.81 11.47 -5.96
CA ASP A 127 3.44 12.72 -5.29
C ASP A 127 2.16 12.54 -4.44
N GLY A 128 1.20 11.76 -4.92
CA GLY A 128 0.00 11.43 -4.15
C GLY A 128 0.29 10.68 -2.87
N ILE A 129 1.23 9.72 -2.91
CA ILE A 129 1.66 8.98 -1.71
C ILE A 129 2.38 9.91 -0.73
N LEU A 130 3.30 10.73 -1.22
CA LEU A 130 4.05 11.66 -0.37
C LEU A 130 3.13 12.67 0.31
N GLU A 131 2.14 13.18 -0.41
CA GLU A 131 1.11 14.06 0.15
C GLU A 131 0.34 13.34 1.26
N GLY A 132 -0.03 12.08 1.03
CA GLY A 132 -0.70 11.26 2.05
C GLY A 132 0.14 11.06 3.31
N CYS A 133 1.44 10.88 3.17
CA CYS A 133 2.36 10.82 4.31
C CYS A 133 2.32 12.13 5.10
N LEU A 134 2.45 13.26 4.42
CA LEU A 134 2.44 14.57 5.08
C LEU A 134 1.12 14.85 5.78
N GLU A 135 0.00 14.54 5.13
CA GLU A 135 -1.33 14.73 5.69
C GLU A 135 -1.55 13.93 6.99
N ASN A 136 -0.94 12.76 7.08
CA ASN A 136 -1.10 11.85 8.22
C ASN A 136 0.05 11.93 9.22
N GLY A 137 1.01 12.82 9.03
CA GLY A 137 2.16 12.97 9.92
C GLY A 137 3.13 11.79 9.87
N LEU A 138 3.19 11.09 8.73
CA LEU A 138 4.13 9.99 8.50
C LEU A 138 5.39 10.50 7.80
N PRO A 139 6.58 9.93 8.13
CA PRO A 139 7.81 10.28 7.42
C PRO A 139 7.76 9.85 5.97
N THR A 140 8.32 10.64 5.07
CA THR A 140 8.41 10.30 3.65
C THR A 140 9.63 9.44 3.31
N LYS A 141 10.57 9.31 4.24
CA LYS A 141 11.85 8.63 4.01
C LYS A 141 11.67 7.19 3.54
N ALA A 142 10.80 6.41 4.19
CA ALA A 142 10.58 5.00 3.82
C ALA A 142 10.06 4.86 2.40
N VAL A 143 9.19 5.77 1.95
CA VAL A 143 8.67 5.80 0.58
C VAL A 143 9.81 6.09 -0.40
N MET A 144 10.62 7.10 -0.13
CA MET A 144 11.74 7.47 -1.00
C MET A 144 12.82 6.38 -1.03
N ASP A 145 13.07 5.71 0.09
CA ASP A 145 13.99 4.57 0.15
C ASP A 145 13.49 3.41 -0.73
N ALA A 146 12.18 3.16 -0.72
CA ALA A 146 11.56 2.14 -1.56
C ALA A 146 11.68 2.47 -3.05
N VAL A 147 11.53 3.74 -3.44
CA VAL A 147 11.75 4.20 -4.82
C VAL A 147 13.19 3.94 -5.24
N LYS A 148 14.14 4.32 -4.39
CA LYS A 148 15.58 4.14 -4.65
C LYS A 148 15.93 2.66 -4.83
N ARG A 149 15.44 1.81 -3.95
CA ARG A 149 15.65 0.35 -4.02
C ARG A 149 15.06 -0.23 -5.31
N THR A 150 13.85 0.21 -5.68
CA THR A 150 13.20 -0.22 -6.92
C THR A 150 14.06 0.13 -8.14
N ARG A 151 14.60 1.34 -8.21
CA ARG A 151 15.49 1.74 -9.31
C ARG A 151 16.74 0.88 -9.38
N GLN A 152 17.31 0.50 -8.24
CA GLN A 152 18.47 -0.40 -8.18
C GLN A 152 18.11 -1.79 -8.71
N GLU A 153 16.94 -2.31 -8.34
CA GLU A 153 16.44 -3.60 -8.82
C GLU A 153 16.20 -3.57 -10.33
N MET A 154 15.66 -2.48 -10.87
CA MET A 154 15.45 -2.31 -12.30
C MET A 154 16.78 -2.32 -13.06
N LYS A 155 17.81 -1.65 -12.55
CA LYS A 155 19.15 -1.65 -13.16
C LYS A 155 19.77 -3.04 -13.19
N LYS A 156 19.59 -3.83 -12.13
CA LYS A 156 20.06 -5.23 -12.08
C LYS A 156 19.37 -6.09 -13.13
N ALA A 157 18.06 -5.92 -13.28
CA ALA A 157 17.27 -6.65 -14.27
C ALA A 157 17.74 -6.32 -15.71
N GLU A 158 17.99 -5.05 -16.02
CA GLU A 158 18.53 -4.62 -17.32
C GLU A 158 19.88 -5.27 -17.62
N LYS A 159 20.79 -5.30 -16.65
CA LYS A 159 22.11 -5.93 -16.80
C LYS A 159 22.03 -7.42 -17.09
N GLN A 160 21.02 -8.12 -16.58
CA GLN A 160 20.82 -9.53 -16.86
C GLN A 160 20.36 -9.77 -18.31
N TYR A 161 19.66 -8.83 -18.92
CA TYR A 161 19.16 -8.94 -20.29
C TYR A 161 20.19 -8.55 -21.35
N THR A 162 21.23 -7.80 -20.99
CA THR A 162 22.23 -7.30 -21.97
C THR A 162 23.48 -8.19 -22.08
N ARG A 163 23.50 -9.34 -21.44
CA ARG A 163 24.60 -10.30 -21.55
C ARG A 163 24.33 -11.39 -22.58
#